data_1027ac3dce967f8afffc0aabbb9e68da
#
_entry.id   1027ac3dce967f8afffc0aabbb9e68da
#
_cell.length_a   1.000
_cell.length_b   1.000
_cell.length_c   1.000
_cell.angle_alpha   90.00
_cell.angle_beta   90.00
_cell.angle_gamma   90.00
#
_symmetry.space_group_name_H-M   'P 1'
#
loop_
_entity.id
_entity.type
_entity.pdbx_description
1 polymer ?
#
loop_
_entity_poly.entity_id
_entity_poly.type
_entity_poly.pdbx_seq_one_letter_code
_entity_poly.pdbx_strand_id
1 'polypeptide(L)'
;MRIGIIGAGNIGGTLARRLAELGHEVRVANSRAPETVPARATETGATPVWAKDAAEDADVVVVSVPQKNTPAVASVATAKPGAPVIETNNYYPQQRDGLIQAIEDGTPESVWVAEQLGVEPVYKVFNGIFWKHLLENGVPPGAPGRIALPVAGAPGPAQQTVFELVDALGFDPVDAGPLAESWRQQ
;
A
#
# COMPACT_ATOMS: atom_id res chain seq x y z
N MET A 1 -12.82 -9.45 0.34
CA MET A 1 -11.70 -9.49 1.32
C MET A 1 -11.87 -8.36 2.32
N ARG A 2 -11.31 -8.52 3.51
CA ARG A 2 -11.14 -7.44 4.48
C ARG A 2 -9.77 -6.79 4.26
N ILE A 3 -9.76 -5.48 3.99
CA ILE A 3 -8.53 -4.73 3.67
C ILE A 3 -8.37 -3.60 4.66
N GLY A 4 -7.22 -3.58 5.34
CA GLY A 4 -6.84 -2.51 6.26
C GLY A 4 -5.91 -1.51 5.57
N ILE A 5 -6.21 -0.21 5.66
CA ILE A 5 -5.37 0.84 5.07
C ILE A 5 -4.91 1.80 6.16
N ILE A 6 -3.60 1.87 6.36
CA ILE A 6 -2.94 2.77 7.30
C ILE A 6 -2.31 3.90 6.50
N GLY A 7 -2.93 5.08 6.58
CA GLY A 7 -2.57 6.25 5.82
C GLY A 7 -3.63 6.64 4.79
N ALA A 8 -4.44 7.64 5.10
CA ALA A 8 -5.52 8.16 4.25
C ALA A 8 -5.07 9.37 3.38
N GLY A 9 -3.82 9.34 2.92
CA GLY A 9 -3.26 10.33 2.00
C GLY A 9 -3.78 10.17 0.56
N ASN A 10 -3.05 10.71 -0.41
CA ASN A 10 -3.48 10.63 -1.81
C ASN A 10 -3.57 9.20 -2.32
N ILE A 11 -2.52 8.38 -2.13
CA ILE A 11 -2.54 6.98 -2.58
C ILE A 11 -3.45 6.12 -1.69
N GLY A 12 -3.24 6.10 -0.38
CA GLY A 12 -4.03 5.26 0.53
C GLY A 12 -5.51 5.61 0.52
N GLY A 13 -5.88 6.89 0.46
CA GLY A 13 -7.27 7.30 0.33
C GLY A 13 -7.91 6.92 -1.01
N THR A 14 -7.14 6.97 -2.11
CA THR A 14 -7.61 6.50 -3.43
C THR A 14 -7.80 4.98 -3.44
N LEU A 15 -6.87 4.23 -2.84
CA LEU A 15 -7.01 2.78 -2.69
C LEU A 15 -8.23 2.42 -1.84
N ALA A 16 -8.45 3.14 -0.71
CA ALA A 16 -9.63 2.92 0.13
C ALA A 16 -10.92 3.08 -0.66
N ARG A 17 -11.04 4.16 -1.42
CA ARG A 17 -12.18 4.43 -2.30
C ARG A 17 -12.37 3.33 -3.33
N ARG A 18 -11.35 3.05 -4.14
CA ARG A 18 -11.43 2.11 -5.27
C ARG A 18 -11.70 0.66 -4.82
N LEU A 19 -11.06 0.22 -3.74
CA LEU A 19 -11.26 -1.13 -3.20
C LEU A 19 -12.65 -1.30 -2.59
N ALA A 20 -13.21 -0.26 -1.96
CA ALA A 20 -14.60 -0.29 -1.49
C ALA A 20 -15.60 -0.31 -2.67
N GLU A 21 -15.36 0.43 -3.74
CA GLU A 21 -16.13 0.36 -5.00
C GLU A 21 -16.17 -1.06 -5.59
N LEU A 22 -15.09 -1.82 -5.44
CA LEU A 22 -14.99 -3.22 -5.86
C LEU A 22 -15.67 -4.21 -4.90
N GLY A 23 -16.31 -3.71 -3.83
CA GLY A 23 -17.06 -4.53 -2.88
C GLY A 23 -16.21 -5.18 -1.78
N HIS A 24 -14.99 -4.72 -1.55
CA HIS A 24 -14.20 -5.16 -0.42
C HIS A 24 -14.65 -4.47 0.88
N GLU A 25 -14.53 -5.16 2.02
CA GLU A 25 -14.66 -4.55 3.35
C GLU A 25 -13.36 -3.77 3.65
N VAL A 26 -13.41 -2.45 3.48
CA VAL A 26 -12.23 -1.60 3.64
C VAL A 26 -12.32 -0.79 4.94
N ARG A 27 -11.29 -0.90 5.76
CA ARG A 27 -11.06 -0.04 6.92
C ARG A 27 -9.91 0.89 6.63
N VAL A 28 -10.08 2.18 6.87
CA VAL A 28 -9.05 3.18 6.58
C VAL A 28 -8.77 4.06 7.78
N ALA A 29 -7.50 4.27 8.08
CA ALA A 29 -7.05 5.08 9.20
C ALA A 29 -6.02 6.12 8.78
N ASN A 30 -5.96 7.21 9.52
CA ASN A 30 -4.85 8.15 9.51
C ASN A 30 -4.18 8.20 10.91
N SER A 31 -3.27 9.14 11.13
CA SER A 31 -2.59 9.32 12.42
C SER A 31 -3.44 10.01 13.49
N ARG A 32 -4.71 10.28 13.21
CA ARG A 32 -5.63 11.03 14.08
C ARG A 32 -6.94 10.25 14.26
N ALA A 33 -7.94 10.87 14.82
CA ALA A 33 -9.25 10.28 15.04
C ALA A 33 -9.98 9.97 13.72
N PRO A 34 -10.81 8.90 13.67
CA PRO A 34 -11.48 8.42 12.46
C PRO A 34 -12.24 9.49 11.67
N GLU A 35 -12.89 10.42 12.36
CA GLU A 35 -13.64 11.54 11.77
C GLU A 35 -12.75 12.53 10.99
N THR A 36 -11.45 12.45 11.14
CA THR A 36 -10.48 13.25 10.37
C THR A 36 -9.99 12.58 9.09
N VAL A 37 -10.44 11.36 8.82
CA VAL A 37 -10.19 10.70 7.53
C VAL A 37 -10.90 11.50 6.44
N PRO A 38 -10.19 11.88 5.36
CA PRO A 38 -10.80 12.67 4.29
C PRO A 38 -12.02 11.99 3.66
N ALA A 39 -13.11 12.71 3.45
CA ALA A 39 -14.36 12.19 2.88
C ALA A 39 -14.13 11.43 1.55
N ARG A 40 -13.19 11.91 0.71
CA ARG A 40 -12.84 11.23 -0.55
C ARG A 40 -12.36 9.78 -0.38
N ALA A 41 -11.86 9.41 0.80
CA ALA A 41 -11.42 8.04 1.09
C ALA A 41 -12.57 7.13 1.53
N THR A 42 -13.70 7.69 1.93
CA THR A 42 -14.83 6.95 2.54
C THR A 42 -16.14 7.04 1.76
N GLU A 43 -16.20 7.91 0.74
CA GLU A 43 -17.44 8.18 -0.02
C GLU A 43 -18.03 6.97 -0.75
N THR A 44 -17.26 5.91 -0.94
CA THR A 44 -17.66 4.67 -1.62
C THR A 44 -17.89 3.50 -0.66
N GLY A 45 -17.87 3.75 0.65
CA GLY A 45 -18.19 2.75 1.67
C GLY A 45 -17.02 2.25 2.51
N ALA A 46 -15.80 2.78 2.33
CA ALA A 46 -14.71 2.48 3.26
C ALA A 46 -15.01 3.06 4.65
N THR A 47 -14.75 2.28 5.69
CA THR A 47 -15.05 2.65 7.08
C THR A 47 -13.85 3.32 7.73
N PRO A 48 -13.95 4.57 8.19
CA PRO A 48 -12.89 5.20 8.95
C PRO A 48 -12.79 4.59 10.35
N VAL A 49 -11.56 4.24 10.75
CA VAL A 49 -11.29 3.59 12.03
C VAL A 49 -10.04 4.17 12.69
N TRP A 50 -9.79 3.84 13.95
CA TRP A 50 -8.48 4.10 14.57
C TRP A 50 -7.39 3.21 13.93
N ALA A 51 -6.15 3.71 13.91
CA ALA A 51 -5.04 2.97 13.28
C ALA A 51 -4.87 1.54 13.84
N LYS A 52 -5.08 1.37 15.15
CA LYS A 52 -5.00 0.06 15.82
C LYS A 52 -6.04 -0.96 15.34
N ASP A 53 -7.17 -0.49 14.79
CA ASP A 53 -8.30 -1.32 14.37
C ASP A 53 -8.28 -1.57 12.84
N ALA A 54 -7.43 -0.86 12.09
CA ALA A 54 -7.41 -0.91 10.64
C ALA A 54 -6.99 -2.29 10.11
N ALA A 55 -5.95 -2.88 10.68
CA ALA A 55 -5.38 -4.15 10.23
C ALA A 55 -5.99 -5.38 10.96
N GLU A 56 -6.91 -5.19 11.91
CA GLU A 56 -7.48 -6.29 12.67
C GLU A 56 -8.20 -7.30 11.74
N ASP A 57 -7.78 -8.57 11.79
CA ASP A 57 -8.28 -9.64 10.92
C ASP A 57 -8.24 -9.32 9.41
N ALA A 58 -7.36 -8.45 8.97
CA ALA A 58 -7.25 -8.11 7.56
C ALA A 58 -6.65 -9.25 6.74
N ASP A 59 -7.21 -9.47 5.55
CA ASP A 59 -6.67 -10.37 4.52
C ASP A 59 -5.53 -9.69 3.75
N VAL A 60 -5.51 -8.36 3.75
CA VAL A 60 -4.46 -7.51 3.15
C VAL A 60 -4.33 -6.24 3.99
N VAL A 61 -3.10 -5.79 4.23
CA VAL A 61 -2.84 -4.48 4.84
C VAL A 61 -2.10 -3.60 3.85
N VAL A 62 -2.52 -2.34 3.72
CA VAL A 62 -1.81 -1.32 2.95
C VAL A 62 -1.23 -0.28 3.90
N VAL A 63 0.08 -0.08 3.83
CA VAL A 63 0.81 0.97 4.55
C VAL A 63 1.15 2.08 3.56
N SER A 64 0.50 3.22 3.71
CA SER A 64 0.62 4.38 2.81
C SER A 64 0.91 5.65 3.61
N VAL A 65 2.04 5.64 4.31
CA VAL A 65 2.50 6.73 5.18
C VAL A 65 3.84 7.30 4.69
N PRO A 66 4.24 8.51 5.07
CA PRO A 66 5.61 8.97 4.84
C PRO A 66 6.65 7.97 5.36
N GLN A 67 7.76 7.80 4.63
CA GLN A 67 8.79 6.80 4.95
C GLN A 67 9.23 6.87 6.42
N LYS A 68 9.53 8.07 6.92
CA LYS A 68 9.92 8.33 8.32
C LYS A 68 8.93 7.86 9.38
N ASN A 69 7.65 7.70 9.00
CA ASN A 69 6.59 7.31 9.93
C ASN A 69 6.37 5.80 9.98
N THR A 70 7.06 5.02 9.15
CA THR A 70 6.95 3.56 9.11
C THR A 70 7.16 2.92 10.50
N PRO A 71 8.18 3.28 11.29
CA PRO A 71 8.36 2.69 12.62
C PRO A 71 7.18 2.93 13.56
N ALA A 72 6.52 4.09 13.44
CA ALA A 72 5.40 4.46 14.30
C ALA A 72 4.12 3.64 14.04
N VAL A 73 4.02 2.98 12.88
CA VAL A 73 2.85 2.16 12.52
C VAL A 73 3.13 0.65 12.60
N ALA A 74 4.33 0.24 12.96
CA ALA A 74 4.73 -1.17 13.03
C ALA A 74 3.77 -2.01 13.90
N SER A 75 3.43 -1.53 15.10
CA SER A 75 2.56 -2.24 16.04
C SER A 75 1.10 -2.38 15.59
N VAL A 76 0.69 -1.63 14.57
CA VAL A 76 -0.70 -1.61 14.05
C VAL A 76 -0.82 -2.13 12.62
N ALA A 77 0.29 -2.46 11.98
CA ALA A 77 0.32 -2.97 10.59
C ALA A 77 0.28 -4.51 10.50
N THR A 78 -0.14 -5.19 11.57
CA THR A 78 -0.16 -6.65 11.63
C THR A 78 -1.45 -7.19 11.05
N ALA A 79 -1.34 -7.90 9.93
CA ALA A 79 -2.42 -8.63 9.28
C ALA A 79 -2.56 -10.06 9.85
N LYS A 80 -3.48 -10.85 9.29
CA LYS A 80 -3.52 -12.31 9.51
C LYS A 80 -2.19 -12.96 9.14
N PRO A 81 -1.81 -14.07 9.77
CA PRO A 81 -0.60 -14.79 9.40
C PRO A 81 -0.54 -15.10 7.89
N GLY A 82 0.54 -14.71 7.22
CA GLY A 82 0.74 -14.93 5.78
C GLY A 82 -0.01 -13.98 4.85
N ALA A 83 -0.84 -13.07 5.37
CA ALA A 83 -1.48 -12.06 4.55
C ALA A 83 -0.46 -11.00 4.08
N PRO A 84 -0.57 -10.52 2.82
CA PRO A 84 0.36 -9.52 2.29
C PRO A 84 0.21 -8.17 2.97
N VAL A 85 1.34 -7.54 3.25
CA VAL A 85 1.42 -6.13 3.59
C VAL A 85 1.95 -5.38 2.37
N ILE A 86 1.16 -4.47 1.83
CA ILE A 86 1.51 -3.62 0.69
C ILE A 86 2.06 -2.30 1.21
N GLU A 87 3.27 -1.94 0.83
CA GLU A 87 3.82 -0.61 1.06
C GLU A 87 3.81 0.20 -0.24
N THR A 88 3.48 1.49 -0.13
CA THR A 88 3.33 2.38 -1.29
C THR A 88 4.29 3.57 -1.24
N ASN A 89 5.33 3.47 -0.42
CA ASN A 89 6.16 4.60 -0.07
C ASN A 89 7.20 4.93 -1.16
N ASN A 90 7.60 6.18 -1.17
CA ASN A 90 8.84 6.66 -1.77
C ASN A 90 9.59 7.47 -0.72
N TYR A 91 10.89 7.35 -0.69
CA TYR A 91 11.75 8.09 0.21
C TYR A 91 12.10 9.46 -0.38
N TYR A 92 11.76 10.52 0.35
CA TYR A 92 12.04 11.90 -0.05
C TYR A 92 12.80 12.62 1.08
N PRO A 93 14.14 12.40 1.21
CA PRO A 93 14.91 12.92 2.34
C PRO A 93 14.87 14.43 2.47
N GLN A 94 14.97 15.16 1.38
CA GLN A 94 15.05 16.62 1.39
C GLN A 94 13.69 17.30 1.54
N GLN A 95 12.59 16.66 1.09
CA GLN A 95 11.28 17.29 1.04
C GLN A 95 10.39 16.89 2.22
N ARG A 96 10.56 15.65 2.77
CA ARG A 96 9.57 15.11 3.70
C ARG A 96 10.15 14.27 4.84
N ASP A 97 11.05 13.35 4.52
CA ASP A 97 11.36 12.26 5.44
C ASP A 97 12.58 12.53 6.34
N GLY A 98 13.45 13.48 5.95
CA GLY A 98 14.78 13.61 6.56
C GLY A 98 15.69 12.44 6.17
N LEU A 99 16.92 12.45 6.62
CA LEU A 99 17.89 11.39 6.33
C LEU A 99 17.59 10.14 7.17
N ILE A 100 17.49 9.00 6.51
CA ILE A 100 17.39 7.67 7.12
C ILE A 100 18.69 6.96 6.80
N GLN A 101 19.60 6.90 7.77
CA GLN A 101 20.98 6.48 7.57
C GLN A 101 21.10 5.11 6.87
N ALA A 102 20.28 4.13 7.25
CA ALA A 102 20.31 2.79 6.63
C ALA A 102 20.01 2.84 5.11
N ILE A 103 19.10 3.73 4.68
CA ILE A 103 18.78 3.91 3.26
C ILE A 103 19.93 4.63 2.55
N GLU A 104 20.49 5.67 3.18
CA GLU A 104 21.67 6.39 2.64
C GLU A 104 22.88 5.47 2.50
N ASP A 105 23.03 4.48 3.38
CA ASP A 105 24.07 3.46 3.34
C ASP A 105 23.80 2.33 2.33
N GLY A 106 22.70 2.42 1.57
CA GLY A 106 22.38 1.51 0.46
C GLY A 106 21.37 0.42 0.74
N THR A 107 20.69 0.41 1.89
CA THR A 107 19.55 -0.49 2.11
C THR A 107 18.39 -0.07 1.18
N PRO A 108 17.84 -0.96 0.34
CA PRO A 108 16.66 -0.63 -0.46
C PRO A 108 15.49 -0.17 0.42
N GLU A 109 14.79 0.90 -0.01
CA GLU A 109 13.73 1.54 0.80
C GLU A 109 12.70 0.54 1.32
N SER A 110 12.24 -0.40 0.49
CA SER A 110 11.21 -1.36 0.88
C SER A 110 11.73 -2.47 1.78
N VAL A 111 13.01 -2.80 1.69
CA VAL A 111 13.68 -3.71 2.65
C VAL A 111 13.70 -3.04 4.02
N TRP A 112 14.11 -1.78 4.07
CA TRP A 112 14.06 -1.00 5.31
C TRP A 112 12.63 -0.91 5.87
N VAL A 113 11.61 -0.69 5.01
CA VAL A 113 10.20 -0.69 5.46
C VAL A 113 9.82 -2.02 6.08
N ALA A 114 10.13 -3.14 5.44
CA ALA A 114 9.83 -4.47 5.95
C ALA A 114 10.50 -4.72 7.32
N GLU A 115 11.76 -4.33 7.47
CA GLU A 115 12.50 -4.40 8.73
C GLU A 115 11.85 -3.57 9.83
N GLN A 116 11.42 -2.33 9.51
CA GLN A 116 10.76 -1.46 10.49
C GLN A 116 9.38 -1.96 10.90
N LEU A 117 8.62 -2.53 9.97
CA LEU A 117 7.30 -3.09 10.26
C LEU A 117 7.41 -4.41 11.04
N GLY A 118 8.49 -5.17 10.85
CA GLY A 118 8.66 -6.48 11.50
C GLY A 118 7.63 -7.51 11.07
N VAL A 119 7.10 -7.40 9.85
CA VAL A 119 6.06 -8.29 9.28
C VAL A 119 6.49 -8.84 7.93
N GLU A 120 5.97 -10.02 7.57
CA GLU A 120 6.16 -10.67 6.28
C GLU A 120 4.87 -11.38 5.86
N PRO A 121 4.59 -11.46 4.53
CA PRO A 121 5.37 -10.89 3.42
C PRO A 121 5.02 -9.42 3.13
N VAL A 122 6.01 -8.64 2.70
CA VAL A 122 5.83 -7.24 2.28
C VAL A 122 6.01 -7.13 0.77
N TYR A 123 5.17 -6.31 0.14
CA TYR A 123 5.17 -6.02 -1.30
C TYR A 123 5.21 -4.53 -1.57
N LYS A 124 6.10 -4.08 -2.46
CA LYS A 124 6.09 -2.71 -2.98
C LYS A 124 5.24 -2.64 -4.23
N VAL A 125 4.23 -1.76 -4.21
CA VAL A 125 3.40 -1.44 -5.37
C VAL A 125 2.70 -0.09 -5.19
N PHE A 126 2.19 0.51 -6.23
CA PHE A 126 1.50 1.81 -6.29
C PHE A 126 2.36 3.05 -6.01
N ASN A 127 3.64 2.89 -5.72
CA ASN A 127 4.55 4.02 -5.49
C ASN A 127 4.85 4.82 -6.77
N GLY A 128 4.82 4.17 -7.94
CA GLY A 128 5.14 4.77 -9.24
C GLY A 128 3.95 5.34 -10.00
N ILE A 129 2.72 5.28 -9.45
CA ILE A 129 1.54 5.81 -10.12
C ILE A 129 1.04 7.11 -9.48
N PHE A 130 0.71 8.11 -10.30
CA PHE A 130 0.06 9.32 -9.80
C PHE A 130 -1.36 8.99 -9.30
N TRP A 131 -1.74 9.47 -8.12
CA TRP A 131 -2.99 9.11 -7.47
C TRP A 131 -4.26 9.37 -8.31
N LYS A 132 -4.27 10.38 -9.20
CA LYS A 132 -5.39 10.61 -10.13
C LYS A 132 -5.46 9.52 -11.19
N HIS A 133 -4.32 9.06 -11.70
CA HIS A 133 -4.30 7.93 -12.64
C HIS A 133 -4.75 6.64 -11.95
N LEU A 134 -4.38 6.43 -10.69
CA LEU A 134 -4.89 5.31 -9.90
C LEU A 134 -6.41 5.39 -9.72
N LEU A 135 -6.96 6.60 -9.60
CA LEU A 135 -8.40 6.83 -9.48
C LEU A 135 -9.15 6.62 -10.80
N GLU A 136 -8.63 7.15 -11.90
CA GLU A 136 -9.40 7.40 -13.12
C GLU A 136 -9.03 6.48 -14.30
N ASN A 137 -7.80 5.92 -14.32
CA ASN A 137 -7.27 5.25 -15.51
C ASN A 137 -7.29 3.70 -15.42
N GLY A 138 -7.99 3.14 -14.44
CA GLY A 138 -8.22 1.71 -14.40
C GLY A 138 -9.16 1.28 -15.54
N VAL A 139 -8.73 0.29 -16.34
CA VAL A 139 -9.50 -0.23 -17.47
C VAL A 139 -9.56 -1.77 -17.45
N PRO A 140 -10.54 -2.40 -18.13
CA PRO A 140 -10.67 -3.85 -18.16
C PRO A 140 -9.43 -4.57 -18.71
N PRO A 141 -9.22 -5.85 -18.34
CA PRO A 141 -8.14 -6.67 -18.90
C PRO A 141 -8.15 -6.68 -20.44
N GLY A 142 -6.96 -6.53 -21.05
CA GLY A 142 -6.79 -6.52 -22.50
C GLY A 142 -7.16 -5.21 -23.20
N ALA A 143 -7.62 -4.20 -22.47
CA ALA A 143 -7.90 -2.88 -23.07
C ALA A 143 -6.58 -2.20 -23.53
N PRO A 144 -6.59 -1.52 -24.67
CA PRO A 144 -5.44 -0.74 -25.12
C PRO A 144 -5.06 0.34 -24.12
N GLY A 145 -3.75 0.48 -23.86
CA GLY A 145 -3.23 1.52 -22.96
C GLY A 145 -3.42 1.23 -21.49
N ARG A 146 -3.73 -0.02 -21.10
CA ARG A 146 -3.76 -0.44 -19.70
C ARG A 146 -2.39 -0.25 -19.08
N ILE A 147 -2.35 0.42 -17.92
CA ILE A 147 -1.09 0.76 -17.25
C ILE A 147 -0.56 -0.46 -16.51
N ALA A 148 0.71 -0.78 -16.71
CA ALA A 148 1.41 -1.81 -15.95
C ALA A 148 1.97 -1.23 -14.64
N LEU A 149 1.78 -1.97 -13.54
CA LEU A 149 2.33 -1.61 -12.23
C LEU A 149 3.29 -2.71 -11.75
N PRO A 150 4.55 -2.36 -11.48
CA PRO A 150 5.51 -3.31 -10.93
C PRO A 150 5.13 -3.66 -9.48
N VAL A 151 5.28 -4.94 -9.15
CA VAL A 151 5.07 -5.50 -7.82
C VAL A 151 6.34 -6.21 -7.40
N ALA A 152 7.06 -5.68 -6.44
CA ALA A 152 8.25 -6.31 -5.89
C ALA A 152 7.92 -6.99 -4.54
N GLY A 153 8.35 -8.24 -4.38
CA GLY A 153 8.15 -9.04 -3.16
C GLY A 153 8.39 -10.52 -3.39
N ALA A 154 8.25 -11.33 -2.35
CA ALA A 154 8.49 -12.76 -2.44
C ALA A 154 7.40 -13.47 -3.27
N PRO A 155 7.76 -14.44 -4.14
CA PRO A 155 6.78 -15.22 -4.89
C PRO A 155 5.94 -16.10 -3.94
N GLY A 156 4.68 -16.34 -4.32
CA GLY A 156 3.80 -17.22 -3.57
C GLY A 156 2.34 -16.76 -3.53
N PRO A 157 1.50 -17.41 -2.70
CA PRO A 157 0.07 -17.10 -2.62
C PRO A 157 -0.23 -15.63 -2.25
N ALA A 158 0.58 -15.03 -1.39
CA ALA A 158 0.42 -13.62 -1.02
C ALA A 158 0.72 -12.67 -2.19
N GLN A 159 1.74 -12.97 -3.04
CA GLN A 159 1.99 -12.22 -4.27
C GLN A 159 0.80 -12.31 -5.23
N GLN A 160 0.23 -13.51 -5.38
CA GLN A 160 -0.93 -13.72 -6.23
C GLN A 160 -2.11 -12.87 -5.76
N THR A 161 -2.36 -12.77 -4.45
CA THR A 161 -3.39 -11.88 -3.89
C THR A 161 -3.13 -10.42 -4.27
N VAL A 162 -1.88 -9.96 -4.21
CA VAL A 162 -1.51 -8.59 -4.63
C VAL A 162 -1.75 -8.39 -6.13
N PHE A 163 -1.39 -9.36 -6.96
CA PHE A 163 -1.62 -9.31 -8.41
C PHE A 163 -3.12 -9.22 -8.72
N GLU A 164 -3.94 -10.03 -8.07
CA GLU A 164 -5.41 -9.99 -8.22
C GLU A 164 -6.00 -8.64 -7.84
N LEU A 165 -5.48 -7.99 -6.78
CA LEU A 165 -5.90 -6.63 -6.40
C LEU A 165 -5.51 -5.59 -7.45
N VAL A 166 -4.29 -5.65 -7.97
CA VAL A 166 -3.81 -4.75 -9.02
C VAL A 166 -4.65 -4.91 -10.29
N ASP A 167 -4.92 -6.16 -10.69
CA ASP A 167 -5.76 -6.47 -11.86
C ASP A 167 -7.20 -5.98 -11.68
N ALA A 168 -7.81 -6.24 -10.53
CA ALA A 168 -9.16 -5.80 -10.19
C ALA A 168 -9.30 -4.26 -10.18
N LEU A 169 -8.24 -3.54 -9.79
CA LEU A 169 -8.18 -2.09 -9.87
C LEU A 169 -8.06 -1.57 -11.31
N GLY A 170 -7.86 -2.44 -12.30
CA GLY A 170 -7.79 -2.09 -13.71
C GLY A 170 -6.37 -1.85 -14.24
N PHE A 171 -5.36 -2.41 -13.61
CA PHE A 171 -3.94 -2.28 -13.96
C PHE A 171 -3.30 -3.64 -14.20
N ASP A 172 -2.25 -3.72 -15.03
CA ASP A 172 -1.51 -4.96 -15.26
C ASP A 172 -0.44 -5.16 -14.18
N PRO A 173 -0.55 -6.18 -13.31
CA PRO A 173 0.53 -6.48 -12.37
C PRO A 173 1.74 -7.06 -13.11
N VAL A 174 2.92 -6.56 -12.83
CA VAL A 174 4.18 -7.06 -13.37
C VAL A 174 5.08 -7.51 -12.24
N ASP A 175 5.52 -8.76 -12.28
CA ASP A 175 6.51 -9.25 -11.32
C ASP A 175 7.83 -8.47 -11.47
N ALA A 176 8.18 -7.71 -10.47
CA ALA A 176 9.41 -6.91 -10.41
C ALA A 176 10.52 -7.59 -9.60
N GLY A 177 10.34 -8.87 -9.26
CA GLY A 177 11.31 -9.65 -8.51
C GLY A 177 11.24 -9.44 -6.99
N PRO A 178 12.26 -9.88 -6.25
CA PRO A 178 12.26 -9.80 -4.81
C PRO A 178 12.29 -8.34 -4.29
N LEU A 179 11.89 -8.16 -3.03
CA LEU A 179 11.82 -6.83 -2.41
C LEU A 179 13.17 -6.08 -2.45
N ALA A 180 14.29 -6.79 -2.43
CA ALA A 180 15.63 -6.24 -2.57
C ALA A 180 15.88 -5.55 -3.93
N GLU A 181 15.10 -5.89 -4.97
CA GLU A 181 15.18 -5.27 -6.31
C GLU A 181 14.21 -4.09 -6.48
N SER A 182 13.44 -3.76 -5.43
CA SER A 182 12.41 -2.70 -5.46
C SER A 182 12.96 -1.30 -5.76
N TRP A 183 14.26 -1.08 -5.61
CA TRP A 183 14.93 0.15 -6.00
C TRP A 183 14.74 0.51 -7.48
N ARG A 184 14.44 -0.47 -8.34
CA ARG A 184 14.21 -0.26 -9.79
C ARG A 184 12.89 0.46 -10.10
N GLN A 185 12.00 0.57 -9.12
CA GLN A 185 10.70 1.23 -9.28
C GLN A 185 10.54 2.49 -8.41
N GLN A 186 11.69 3.07 -8.00
CA GLN A 186 11.76 4.32 -7.22
C GLN A 186 11.90 5.54 -8.12
#